data_b30c8df02817739cc883590f0560dca4
#
_entry.id   b30c8df02817739cc883590f0560dca4
#
_cell.length_a   1.000
_cell.length_b   1.000
_cell.length_c   1.000
_cell.angle_alpha   90.00
_cell.angle_beta   90.00
_cell.angle_gamma   90.00
#
_symmetry.space_group_name_H-M   'P 1'
#
loop_
_entity.id
_entity.type
_entity.pdbx_description
1 polymer ?
#
loop_
_entity_poly.entity_id
_entity_poly.type
_entity_poly.pdbx_seq_one_letter_code
_entity_poly.pdbx_strand_id
1 'polypeptide(L)'
;MLEALSDFTAGLPAWAQWIGIMLISAIPFVESYFGAAIGVLVGIHPAVAIVAAIAGNAISMAAFVLTAHAARSKVLHGRGSADEPSPRRQRLKRMFDRFGVPGVSLLGQTVLPSQITSGAMVSFGASRDAVLLWQAISIVLWGVAFGLLAMGGVELLALR
;
A
#
# COMPACT_ATOMS: atom_id res chain seq x y z
N MET A 1 12.57 12.77 -1.02
CA MET A 1 11.13 12.40 -1.04
C MET A 1 10.61 12.08 0.36
N LEU A 2 11.21 11.14 1.11
CA LEU A 2 10.72 10.82 2.48
C LEU A 2 10.86 11.99 3.43
N GLU A 3 11.97 12.75 3.40
CA GLU A 3 12.14 13.98 4.17
C GLU A 3 11.03 15.00 3.89
N ALA A 4 10.73 15.28 2.63
CA ALA A 4 9.65 16.20 2.26
C ALA A 4 8.28 15.77 2.78
N LEU A 5 8.00 14.45 2.86
CA LEU A 5 6.77 13.92 3.42
C LEU A 5 6.75 14.03 4.96
N SER A 6 7.90 13.84 5.61
CA SER A 6 8.07 14.10 7.04
C SER A 6 7.85 15.58 7.37
N ASP A 7 8.48 16.47 6.61
CA ASP A 7 8.35 17.92 6.80
C ASP A 7 6.91 18.39 6.57
N PHE A 8 6.26 17.87 5.52
CA PHE A 8 4.85 18.12 5.27
C PHE A 8 3.99 17.73 6.49
N THR A 9 4.20 16.51 7.02
CA THR A 9 3.42 16.01 8.15
C THR A 9 3.71 16.79 9.44
N ALA A 10 4.99 17.07 9.70
CA ALA A 10 5.42 17.85 10.88
C ALA A 10 4.92 19.29 10.83
N GLY A 11 4.78 19.90 9.65
CA GLY A 11 4.27 21.24 9.44
C GLY A 11 2.76 21.38 9.67
N LEU A 12 2.03 20.27 9.78
CA LEU A 12 0.60 20.31 10.07
C LEU A 12 0.34 20.56 11.57
N PRO A 13 -0.78 21.22 11.91
CA PRO A 13 -1.22 21.28 13.30
C PRO A 13 -1.35 19.88 13.91
N ALA A 14 -1.01 19.71 15.19
CA ALA A 14 -0.97 18.39 15.83
C ALA A 14 -2.25 17.56 15.66
N TRP A 15 -3.43 18.20 15.69
CA TRP A 15 -4.71 17.54 15.48
C TRP A 15 -4.91 17.03 14.04
N ALA A 16 -4.18 17.57 13.06
CA ALA A 16 -4.30 17.21 11.63
C ALA A 16 -3.18 16.28 11.14
N GLN A 17 -2.13 16.03 11.92
CA GLN A 17 -0.98 15.23 11.50
C GLN A 17 -1.38 13.79 11.09
N TRP A 18 -2.34 13.18 11.77
CA TRP A 18 -2.85 11.86 11.41
C TRP A 18 -3.52 11.84 10.02
N ILE A 19 -4.17 12.96 9.62
CA ILE A 19 -4.71 13.11 8.25
C ILE A 19 -3.55 13.20 7.26
N GLY A 20 -2.48 13.92 7.60
CA GLY A 20 -1.26 13.95 6.79
C GLY A 20 -0.71 12.56 6.55
N ILE A 21 -0.62 11.72 7.59
CA ILE A 21 -0.19 10.31 7.47
C ILE A 21 -1.14 9.51 6.58
N MET A 22 -2.45 9.66 6.70
CA MET A 22 -3.40 9.00 5.79
C MET A 22 -3.14 9.37 4.33
N LEU A 23 -2.96 10.66 4.05
CA LEU A 23 -2.75 11.18 2.70
C LEU A 23 -1.45 10.67 2.08
N ILE A 24 -0.32 10.75 2.80
CA ILE A 24 0.97 10.26 2.29
C ILE A 24 0.97 8.75 2.10
N SER A 25 0.29 8.00 2.97
CA SER A 25 0.17 6.54 2.86
C SER A 25 -0.71 6.08 1.71
N ALA A 26 -1.56 6.95 1.18
CA ALA A 26 -2.33 6.69 -0.04
C ALA A 26 -1.48 6.77 -1.32
N ILE A 27 -0.26 7.33 -1.23
CA ILE A 27 0.66 7.47 -2.37
C ILE A 27 1.33 6.12 -2.65
N PRO A 28 1.27 5.61 -3.92
CA PRO A 28 2.02 4.43 -4.31
C PRO A 28 3.52 4.57 -3.97
N PHE A 29 4.14 3.49 -3.50
CA PHE A 29 5.52 3.39 -2.98
C PHE A 29 5.75 3.99 -1.58
N VAL A 30 4.87 4.80 -1.03
CA VAL A 30 4.90 5.20 0.38
C VAL A 30 4.16 4.18 1.23
N GLU A 31 2.89 3.97 0.92
CA GLU A 31 2.05 2.93 1.51
C GLU A 31 1.99 2.96 3.05
N SER A 32 1.39 1.95 3.65
CA SER A 32 1.24 1.88 5.11
C SER A 32 2.58 1.75 5.86
N TYR A 33 3.57 1.09 5.25
CA TYR A 33 4.84 0.84 5.93
C TYR A 33 5.69 2.11 6.11
N PHE A 34 5.91 2.91 5.07
CA PHE A 34 6.62 4.18 5.23
C PHE A 34 5.76 5.23 5.93
N GLY A 35 4.46 5.27 5.66
CA GLY A 35 3.56 6.19 6.35
C GLY A 35 3.55 5.98 7.86
N ALA A 36 3.46 4.73 8.33
CA ALA A 36 3.54 4.40 9.75
C ALA A 36 4.88 4.80 10.36
N ALA A 37 6.00 4.47 9.67
CA ALA A 37 7.33 4.84 10.13
C ALA A 37 7.50 6.37 10.21
N ILE A 38 7.10 7.13 9.19
CA ILE A 38 7.14 8.59 9.19
C ILE A 38 6.32 9.16 10.36
N GLY A 39 5.10 8.66 10.59
CA GLY A 39 4.25 9.11 11.68
C GLY A 39 4.91 8.95 13.05
N VAL A 40 5.54 7.80 13.30
CA VAL A 40 6.28 7.55 14.55
C VAL A 40 7.50 8.48 14.67
N LEU A 41 8.26 8.66 13.60
CA LEU A 41 9.46 9.52 13.59
C LEU A 41 9.12 11.01 13.77
N VAL A 42 7.96 11.46 13.30
CA VAL A 42 7.46 12.84 13.51
C VAL A 42 6.91 13.04 14.94
N GLY A 43 6.78 11.98 15.72
CA GLY A 43 6.36 12.03 17.12
C GLY A 43 4.85 11.81 17.33
N ILE A 44 4.13 11.34 16.32
CA ILE A 44 2.73 10.93 16.49
C ILE A 44 2.71 9.64 17.31
N HIS A 45 1.73 9.50 18.20
CA HIS A 45 1.56 8.26 18.97
C HIS A 45 1.53 7.04 18.03
N PRO A 46 2.38 6.00 18.27
CA PRO A 46 2.58 4.91 17.30
C PRO A 46 1.30 4.24 16.83
N ALA A 47 0.34 3.98 17.74
CA ALA A 47 -0.94 3.40 17.38
C ALA A 47 -1.73 4.27 16.40
N VAL A 48 -1.72 5.60 16.59
CA VAL A 48 -2.40 6.56 15.70
C VAL A 48 -1.72 6.60 14.33
N ALA A 49 -0.39 6.66 14.31
CA ALA A 49 0.39 6.65 13.08
C ALA A 49 0.14 5.39 12.25
N ILE A 50 0.19 4.19 12.88
CA ILE A 50 -0.06 2.90 12.24
C ILE A 50 -1.48 2.83 11.68
N VAL A 51 -2.49 3.16 12.49
CA VAL A 51 -3.90 3.08 12.06
C VAL A 51 -4.18 4.07 10.92
N ALA A 52 -3.69 5.30 11.02
CA ALA A 52 -3.85 6.30 9.96
C ALA A 52 -3.19 5.85 8.65
N ALA A 53 -1.96 5.32 8.72
CA ALA A 53 -1.25 4.82 7.56
C ALA A 53 -1.97 3.63 6.90
N ILE A 54 -2.44 2.66 7.69
CA ILE A 54 -3.23 1.52 7.20
C ILE A 54 -4.50 2.02 6.51
N ALA A 55 -5.23 2.95 7.14
CA ALA A 55 -6.48 3.49 6.59
C ALA A 55 -6.24 4.19 5.24
N GLY A 56 -5.24 5.05 5.15
CA GLY A 56 -4.90 5.77 3.92
C GLY A 56 -4.55 4.83 2.77
N ASN A 57 -3.67 3.86 3.02
CA ASN A 57 -3.28 2.88 2.02
C ASN A 57 -4.44 1.96 1.61
N ALA A 58 -5.23 1.47 2.57
CA ALA A 58 -6.37 0.59 2.29
C ALA A 58 -7.43 1.29 1.43
N ILE A 59 -7.74 2.57 1.70
CA ILE A 59 -8.68 3.36 0.90
C ILE A 59 -8.16 3.51 -0.53
N SER A 60 -6.89 3.89 -0.69
CA SER A 60 -6.25 4.04 -2.00
C SER A 60 -6.24 2.71 -2.77
N MET A 61 -5.80 1.64 -2.15
CA MET A 61 -5.79 0.29 -2.74
C MET A 61 -7.20 -0.14 -3.18
N ALA A 62 -8.22 0.04 -2.32
CA ALA A 62 -9.60 -0.31 -2.66
C ALA A 62 -10.11 0.48 -3.87
N ALA A 63 -9.80 1.77 -3.97
CA ALA A 63 -10.15 2.59 -5.14
C ALA A 63 -9.53 2.02 -6.42
N PHE A 64 -8.26 1.59 -6.38
CA PHE A 64 -7.60 0.95 -7.52
C PHE A 64 -8.23 -0.40 -7.90
N VAL A 65 -8.58 -1.24 -6.93
CA VAL A 65 -9.27 -2.52 -7.18
C VAL A 65 -10.62 -2.30 -7.84
N LEU A 66 -11.41 -1.36 -7.32
CA LEU A 66 -12.75 -1.08 -7.85
C LEU A 66 -12.68 -0.51 -9.27
N THR A 67 -11.76 0.41 -9.54
CA THR A 67 -11.56 0.98 -10.88
C THR A 67 -11.03 -0.06 -11.86
N ALA A 68 -10.07 -0.91 -11.46
CA ALA A 68 -9.57 -2.00 -12.28
C ALA A 68 -10.65 -3.03 -12.61
N HIS A 69 -11.51 -3.35 -11.64
CA HIS A 69 -12.65 -4.26 -11.85
C HIS A 69 -13.67 -3.67 -12.84
N ALA A 70 -14.03 -2.39 -12.69
CA ALA A 70 -14.93 -1.70 -13.60
C ALA A 70 -14.35 -1.59 -15.03
N ALA A 71 -13.06 -1.29 -15.16
CA ALA A 71 -12.38 -1.24 -16.44
C ALA A 71 -12.38 -2.62 -17.13
N ARG A 72 -12.07 -3.69 -16.38
CA ARG A 72 -12.08 -5.05 -16.92
C ARG A 72 -13.47 -5.45 -17.45
N SER A 73 -14.53 -5.13 -16.71
CA SER A 73 -15.89 -5.46 -17.16
C SER A 73 -16.25 -4.76 -18.49
N LYS A 74 -15.77 -3.53 -18.70
CA LYS A 74 -15.94 -2.80 -19.97
C LYS A 74 -15.13 -3.40 -21.12
N VAL A 75 -13.87 -3.80 -20.86
CA VAL A 75 -13.00 -4.39 -21.88
C VAL A 75 -13.48 -5.77 -22.33
N LEU A 76 -14.08 -6.56 -21.44
CA LEU A 76 -14.69 -7.84 -21.82
C LEU A 76 -15.91 -7.69 -22.73
N HIS A 77 -16.54 -6.51 -22.76
CA HIS A 77 -17.65 -6.18 -23.66
C HIS A 77 -17.18 -5.45 -24.95
N GLY A 78 -15.93 -4.98 -25.00
CA GLY A 78 -15.32 -4.33 -26.16
C GLY A 78 -13.97 -4.99 -26.51
N ARG A 79 -13.77 -5.41 -27.76
CA ARG A 79 -12.49 -5.93 -28.25
C ARG A 79 -11.41 -4.83 -28.09
N GLY A 80 -10.69 -4.83 -26.97
CA GLY A 80 -9.53 -3.98 -26.74
C GLY A 80 -8.26 -4.69 -27.22
N SER A 81 -7.44 -3.99 -28.02
CA SER A 81 -6.11 -4.41 -28.45
C SER A 81 -5.23 -4.71 -27.23
N ALA A 82 -4.69 -5.92 -27.15
CA ALA A 82 -3.74 -6.31 -26.15
C ALA A 82 -2.35 -5.78 -26.56
N ASP A 83 -1.92 -4.67 -25.94
CA ASP A 83 -0.51 -4.29 -25.97
C ASP A 83 0.35 -5.39 -25.32
N GLU A 84 1.55 -5.63 -25.87
CA GLU A 84 2.48 -6.60 -25.30
C GLU A 84 2.75 -6.28 -23.81
N PRO A 85 2.59 -7.26 -22.91
CA PRO A 85 2.75 -7.02 -21.48
C PRO A 85 4.19 -6.67 -21.13
N SER A 86 4.39 -5.56 -20.41
CA SER A 86 5.71 -5.12 -19.95
C SER A 86 6.43 -6.21 -19.11
N PRO A 87 7.78 -6.23 -19.07
CA PRO A 87 8.54 -7.22 -18.29
C PRO A 87 8.12 -7.30 -16.81
N ARG A 88 7.77 -6.16 -16.22
CA ARG A 88 7.25 -6.09 -14.84
C ARG A 88 5.90 -6.81 -14.69
N ARG A 89 4.99 -6.60 -15.65
CA ARG A 89 3.68 -7.27 -15.67
C ARG A 89 3.83 -8.77 -15.87
N GLN A 90 4.75 -9.22 -16.72
CA GLN A 90 5.05 -10.64 -16.92
C GLN A 90 5.62 -11.29 -15.66
N ARG A 91 6.52 -10.59 -14.93
CA ARG A 91 7.06 -11.09 -13.66
C ARG A 91 5.96 -11.23 -12.60
N LEU A 92 5.09 -10.22 -12.48
CA LEU A 92 3.95 -10.25 -11.56
C LEU A 92 2.97 -11.38 -11.93
N LYS A 93 2.72 -11.59 -13.23
CA LYS A 93 1.88 -12.71 -13.72
C LYS A 93 2.46 -14.05 -13.30
N ARG A 94 3.78 -14.26 -13.46
CA ARG A 94 4.43 -15.50 -13.02
C ARG A 94 4.34 -15.71 -11.50
N MET A 95 4.48 -14.65 -10.71
CA MET A 95 4.27 -14.72 -9.25
C MET A 95 2.81 -15.09 -8.92
N PHE A 96 1.87 -14.48 -9.63
CA PHE A 96 0.45 -14.79 -9.46
C PHE A 96 0.10 -16.22 -9.82
N ASP A 97 0.63 -16.75 -10.94
CA ASP A 97 0.40 -18.12 -11.38
C ASP A 97 1.02 -19.15 -10.41
N ARG A 98 2.10 -18.78 -9.70
CA ARG A 98 2.80 -19.66 -8.76
C ARG A 98 2.26 -19.60 -7.33
N PHE A 99 1.95 -18.41 -6.84
CA PHE A 99 1.63 -18.17 -5.41
C PHE A 99 0.19 -17.70 -5.18
N GLY A 100 -0.56 -17.45 -6.24
CA GLY A 100 -1.93 -16.93 -6.16
C GLY A 100 -2.05 -15.54 -5.57
N VAL A 101 -3.29 -15.15 -5.24
CA VAL A 101 -3.57 -13.85 -4.61
C VAL A 101 -2.85 -13.67 -3.28
N PRO A 102 -2.83 -14.65 -2.34
CA PRO A 102 -2.16 -14.49 -1.06
C PRO A 102 -0.67 -14.16 -1.18
N GLY A 103 0.04 -14.95 -1.99
CA GLY A 103 1.48 -14.78 -2.14
C GLY A 103 1.87 -13.48 -2.82
N VAL A 104 1.12 -13.05 -3.84
CA VAL A 104 1.36 -11.75 -4.48
C VAL A 104 1.02 -10.60 -3.55
N SER A 105 -0.03 -10.70 -2.74
CA SER A 105 -0.38 -9.65 -1.78
C SER A 105 0.67 -9.48 -0.70
N LEU A 106 1.19 -10.58 -0.14
CA LEU A 106 2.15 -10.53 0.97
C LEU A 106 3.57 -10.17 0.51
N LEU A 107 4.02 -10.72 -0.62
CA LEU A 107 5.38 -10.56 -1.13
C LEU A 107 5.49 -9.50 -2.23
N GLY A 108 4.40 -9.21 -2.93
CA GLY A 108 4.39 -8.30 -4.07
C GLY A 108 4.71 -6.86 -3.70
N GLN A 109 4.39 -6.43 -2.48
CA GLN A 109 4.69 -5.08 -1.97
C GLN A 109 6.19 -4.78 -1.89
N THR A 110 7.04 -5.79 -1.86
CA THR A 110 8.50 -5.60 -1.94
C THR A 110 8.99 -5.27 -3.35
N VAL A 111 8.14 -5.44 -4.35
CA VAL A 111 8.48 -5.26 -5.79
C VAL A 111 7.69 -4.13 -6.42
N LEU A 112 6.41 -4.03 -6.13
CA LEU A 112 5.46 -3.05 -6.68
C LEU A 112 4.44 -2.63 -5.61
N PRO A 113 3.94 -1.39 -5.67
CA PRO A 113 2.89 -0.91 -4.78
C PRO A 113 1.64 -1.78 -4.76
N SER A 114 0.98 -1.83 -3.60
CA SER A 114 -0.27 -2.58 -3.39
C SER A 114 -1.37 -2.19 -4.37
N GLN A 115 -1.47 -0.91 -4.74
CA GLN A 115 -2.42 -0.40 -5.72
C GLN A 115 -2.19 -1.03 -7.11
N ILE A 116 -0.93 -1.09 -7.55
CA ILE A 116 -0.55 -1.64 -8.85
C ILE A 116 -0.70 -3.16 -8.87
N THR A 117 -0.24 -3.84 -7.82
CA THR A 117 -0.34 -5.30 -7.71
C THR A 117 -1.78 -5.76 -7.65
N SER A 118 -2.63 -5.07 -6.88
CA SER A 118 -4.06 -5.40 -6.77
C SER A 118 -4.81 -5.19 -8.10
N GLY A 119 -4.60 -4.06 -8.77
CA GLY A 119 -5.18 -3.80 -10.09
C GLY A 119 -4.75 -4.84 -11.13
N ALA A 120 -3.48 -5.24 -11.11
CA ALA A 120 -2.96 -6.28 -12.01
C ALA A 120 -3.57 -7.65 -11.71
N MET A 121 -3.68 -8.09 -10.44
CA MET A 121 -4.32 -9.36 -10.08
C MET A 121 -5.77 -9.44 -10.54
N VAL A 122 -6.55 -8.35 -10.38
CA VAL A 122 -7.90 -8.26 -10.93
C VAL A 122 -7.89 -8.38 -12.45
N SER A 123 -6.94 -7.75 -13.15
CA SER A 123 -6.79 -7.86 -14.60
C SER A 123 -6.41 -9.29 -15.06
N PHE A 124 -5.69 -10.06 -14.24
CA PHE A 124 -5.35 -11.47 -14.50
C PHE A 124 -6.50 -12.43 -14.23
N GLY A 125 -7.58 -11.96 -13.60
CA GLY A 125 -8.77 -12.75 -13.37
C GLY A 125 -9.04 -13.12 -11.93
N ALA A 126 -8.26 -12.63 -10.98
CA ALA A 126 -8.55 -12.82 -9.56
C ALA A 126 -9.91 -12.20 -9.18
N SER A 127 -10.59 -12.81 -8.22
CA SER A 127 -11.80 -12.22 -7.67
C SER A 127 -11.48 -10.94 -6.91
N ARG A 128 -12.28 -9.92 -7.09
CA ARG A 128 -12.17 -8.64 -6.40
C ARG A 128 -12.07 -8.79 -4.88
N ASP A 129 -12.96 -9.63 -4.32
CA ASP A 129 -13.09 -9.78 -2.88
C ASP A 129 -11.87 -10.49 -2.26
N ALA A 130 -11.31 -11.49 -2.96
CA ALA A 130 -10.06 -12.13 -2.53
C ALA A 130 -8.88 -11.13 -2.58
N VAL A 131 -8.79 -10.30 -3.61
CA VAL A 131 -7.74 -9.28 -3.72
C VAL A 131 -7.88 -8.24 -2.60
N LEU A 132 -9.08 -7.72 -2.35
CA LEU A 132 -9.34 -6.78 -1.27
C LEU A 132 -8.94 -7.35 0.09
N LEU A 133 -9.35 -8.60 0.39
CA LEU A 133 -9.05 -9.25 1.66
C LEU A 133 -7.53 -9.44 1.87
N TRP A 134 -6.84 -10.06 0.90
CA TRP A 134 -5.42 -10.37 1.07
C TRP A 134 -4.52 -9.14 1.02
N GLN A 135 -4.89 -8.14 0.25
CA GLN A 135 -4.19 -6.86 0.27
C GLN A 135 -4.41 -6.10 1.58
N ALA A 136 -5.63 -6.11 2.14
CA ALA A 136 -5.89 -5.51 3.45
C ALA A 136 -5.06 -6.19 4.56
N ILE A 137 -4.99 -7.53 4.56
CA ILE A 137 -4.12 -8.29 5.49
C ILE A 137 -2.66 -7.85 5.34
N SER A 138 -2.17 -7.77 4.10
CA SER A 138 -0.79 -7.36 3.83
C SER A 138 -0.51 -5.93 4.28
N ILE A 139 -1.40 -4.98 3.99
CA ILE A 139 -1.30 -3.57 4.40
C ILE A 139 -1.20 -3.45 5.93
N VAL A 140 -2.01 -4.21 6.66
CA VAL A 140 -1.96 -4.25 8.13
C VAL A 140 -0.62 -4.80 8.62
N LEU A 141 -0.20 -5.96 8.10
CA LEU A 141 1.05 -6.60 8.51
C LEU A 141 2.28 -5.69 8.29
N TRP A 142 2.40 -5.10 7.11
CA TRP A 142 3.52 -4.22 6.77
C TRP A 142 3.46 -2.89 7.54
N GLY A 143 2.27 -2.29 7.70
CA GLY A 143 2.09 -1.06 8.49
C GLY A 143 2.45 -1.25 9.95
N VAL A 144 2.00 -2.35 10.58
CA VAL A 144 2.35 -2.70 11.97
C VAL A 144 3.85 -3.00 12.08
N ALA A 145 4.41 -3.82 11.20
CA ALA A 145 5.82 -4.18 11.25
C ALA A 145 6.74 -2.96 11.19
N PHE A 146 6.53 -2.06 10.23
CA PHE A 146 7.37 -0.86 10.08
C PHE A 146 7.10 0.19 11.15
N GLY A 147 5.87 0.33 11.62
CA GLY A 147 5.55 1.20 12.75
C GLY A 147 6.26 0.75 14.03
N LEU A 148 6.27 -0.55 14.33
CA LEU A 148 6.98 -1.12 15.49
C LEU A 148 8.51 -1.03 15.33
N LEU A 149 9.04 -1.25 14.12
CA LEU A 149 10.47 -1.06 13.85
C LEU A 149 10.90 0.39 14.06
N ALA A 150 10.10 1.36 13.61
CA ALA A 150 10.38 2.77 13.82
C ALA A 150 10.33 3.14 15.31
N MET A 151 9.35 2.63 16.06
CA MET A 151 9.26 2.83 17.52
C MET A 151 10.50 2.29 18.23
N GLY A 152 10.90 1.05 17.95
CA GLY A 152 12.11 0.47 18.52
C GLY A 152 13.39 1.25 18.15
N GLY A 153 13.47 1.79 16.94
CA GLY A 153 14.57 2.66 16.52
C GLY A 153 14.64 3.96 17.31
N VAL A 154 13.51 4.61 17.57
CA VAL A 154 13.43 5.83 18.39
C VAL A 154 13.85 5.54 19.83
N GLU A 155 13.35 4.45 20.43
CA GLU A 155 13.73 4.04 21.80
C GLU A 155 15.22 3.76 21.94
N LEU A 156 15.82 3.05 20.97
CA LEU A 156 17.27 2.77 20.98
C LEU A 156 18.13 4.03 20.87
N LEU A 157 17.69 5.04 20.11
CA LEU A 157 18.37 6.33 19.99
C LEU A 157 18.24 7.16 21.27
N ALA A 158 17.13 7.05 21.99
CA ALA A 158 16.92 7.75 23.26
C ALA A 158 17.74 7.19 24.43
N LEU A 159 18.25 5.96 24.31
CA LEU A 159 19.09 5.30 25.32
C LEU A 159 20.60 5.62 25.16
N ARG A 160 20.99 6.37 24.13
CA ARG A 160 22.40 6.77 23.85
C ARG A 160 22.65 8.20 24.24
#